data_00c5c957c7faf14c2efeedb7ab9ddc94
#
_entry.id   00c5c957c7faf14c2efeedb7ab9ddc94
#
_cell.length_a   1.000
_cell.length_b   1.000
_cell.length_c   1.000
_cell.angle_alpha   90.00
_cell.angle_beta   90.00
_cell.angle_gamma   90.00
#
_symmetry.space_group_name_H-M   'P 1'
#
loop_
_entity.id
_entity.type
_entity.pdbx_description
1 polymer ?
#
loop_
_entity_poly.entity_id
_entity_poly.type
_entity_poly.pdbx_seq_one_letter_code
_entity_poly.pdbx_strand_id
1 'polypeptide(L)'
;MRTAGPRTEAPLRPGVLRAAALLAAGWLFLVPEAAAAWGPATHVALGEAVLASLYLVPPAIRAIIERFPLHFLYGSVAADISLAKKYVPEGRHCHRWEVGEDILASADSERLQSVGYGYLAHLAADTIAHNIFVPRQLLMTNTTQALGHAYWEHRMDMHVGEEFLSLARHIVMDHDHAEADELFDDVLSRTVFSFQTNRMIFRGMIRFQGHERWQRVFAQVLANSRFDLPNPVVDRYFEYAFEHIIAYLRDRDTSRAGRMDPVGDLNLKLAKKVRRRVMSDHTTYHPDVLVEMADAFFAFPSEPLVWWPQIRDVDFASGISSKVAAGRTLPPAPN
;
A
#
# COMPACT_ATOMS: atom_id res chain seq x y z
N MET A 1 18.53 -3.48 -46.50
CA MET A 1 18.08 -3.55 -45.09
C MET A 1 16.85 -2.69 -44.94
N ARG A 2 15.65 -3.27 -44.80
CA ARG A 2 14.41 -2.54 -44.54
C ARG A 2 14.20 -2.47 -43.04
N THR A 3 14.25 -1.28 -42.47
CA THR A 3 13.93 -1.02 -41.05
C THR A 3 12.42 -1.18 -40.86
N ALA A 4 12.01 -2.14 -40.04
CA ALA A 4 10.63 -2.28 -39.61
C ALA A 4 10.28 -1.11 -38.70
N GLY A 5 9.32 -0.27 -39.13
CA GLY A 5 8.75 0.81 -38.32
C GLY A 5 7.95 0.25 -37.13
N PRO A 6 7.71 1.08 -36.09
CA PRO A 6 6.97 0.66 -34.92
C PRO A 6 5.54 0.26 -35.29
N ARG A 7 5.11 -0.94 -34.89
CA ARG A 7 3.73 -1.40 -35.04
C ARG A 7 2.86 -0.58 -34.09
N THR A 8 2.06 0.33 -34.63
CA THR A 8 0.95 0.95 -33.90
C THR A 8 -0.12 -0.10 -33.67
N GLU A 9 -0.27 -0.57 -32.43
CA GLU A 9 -1.35 -1.47 -32.05
C GLU A 9 -2.69 -0.78 -32.24
N ALA A 10 -3.62 -1.44 -32.94
CA ALA A 10 -4.95 -0.92 -33.18
C ALA A 10 -5.73 -0.78 -31.85
N PRO A 11 -6.53 0.30 -31.67
CA PRO A 11 -7.33 0.49 -30.47
C PRO A 11 -8.33 -0.66 -30.30
N LEU A 12 -8.44 -1.16 -29.06
CA LEU A 12 -9.39 -2.23 -28.72
C LEU A 12 -10.82 -1.81 -29.08
N ARG A 13 -11.60 -2.73 -29.64
CA ARG A 13 -13.01 -2.47 -30.01
C ARG A 13 -13.81 -2.03 -28.77
N PRO A 14 -14.74 -1.04 -28.89
CA PRO A 14 -15.53 -0.52 -27.76
C PRO A 14 -16.25 -1.59 -26.92
N GLY A 15 -16.66 -2.70 -27.55
CA GLY A 15 -17.26 -3.85 -26.86
C GLY A 15 -16.30 -4.62 -25.98
N VAL A 16 -15.03 -4.73 -26.40
CA VAL A 16 -13.96 -5.39 -25.61
C VAL A 16 -13.59 -4.54 -24.41
N LEU A 17 -13.54 -3.21 -24.59
CA LEU A 17 -13.32 -2.25 -23.49
C LEU A 17 -14.45 -2.30 -22.44
N ARG A 18 -15.71 -2.37 -22.90
CA ARG A 18 -16.87 -2.52 -21.98
C ARG A 18 -16.85 -3.85 -21.26
N ALA A 19 -16.57 -4.95 -21.94
CA ALA A 19 -16.46 -6.27 -21.32
C ALA A 19 -15.29 -6.35 -20.34
N ALA A 20 -14.13 -5.79 -20.67
CA ALA A 20 -12.97 -5.71 -19.78
C ALA A 20 -13.24 -4.82 -18.57
N ALA A 21 -13.92 -3.68 -18.75
CA ALA A 21 -14.35 -2.82 -17.64
C ALA A 21 -15.39 -3.50 -16.74
N LEU A 22 -16.32 -4.27 -17.30
CA LEU A 22 -17.30 -5.05 -16.53
C LEU A 22 -16.64 -6.22 -15.81
N LEU A 23 -15.67 -6.90 -16.42
CA LEU A 23 -14.88 -7.94 -15.76
C LEU A 23 -13.98 -7.38 -14.66
N ALA A 24 -13.36 -6.23 -14.89
CA ALA A 24 -12.58 -5.51 -13.89
C ALA A 24 -13.45 -5.03 -12.72
N ALA A 25 -14.61 -4.46 -13.02
CA ALA A 25 -15.59 -4.07 -12.01
C ALA A 25 -16.13 -5.31 -11.26
N GLY A 26 -16.46 -6.39 -11.97
CA GLY A 26 -16.91 -7.65 -11.37
C GLY A 26 -15.83 -8.26 -10.47
N TRP A 27 -14.57 -8.20 -10.87
CA TRP A 27 -13.46 -8.68 -10.05
C TRP A 27 -13.25 -7.81 -8.80
N LEU A 28 -13.35 -6.48 -8.92
CA LEU A 28 -13.34 -5.54 -7.79
C LEU A 28 -14.54 -5.75 -6.85
N PHE A 29 -15.69 -6.23 -7.35
CA PHE A 29 -16.84 -6.61 -6.53
C PHE A 29 -16.71 -8.00 -5.88
N LEU A 30 -15.98 -8.92 -6.51
CA LEU A 30 -15.77 -10.28 -5.99
C LEU A 30 -14.63 -10.36 -4.97
N VAL A 31 -13.75 -9.35 -4.92
CA VAL A 31 -12.80 -9.19 -3.83
C VAL A 31 -13.53 -8.47 -2.69
N PRO A 32 -14.00 -9.21 -1.66
CA PRO A 32 -14.68 -8.57 -0.53
C PRO A 32 -13.70 -7.61 0.13
N GLU A 33 -14.09 -6.35 0.22
CA GLU A 33 -13.43 -5.25 0.93
C GLU A 33 -12.09 -5.65 1.59
N ALA A 34 -11.07 -5.92 0.79
CA ALA A 34 -9.71 -5.86 1.28
C ALA A 34 -9.51 -4.38 1.62
N ALA A 35 -9.53 -4.06 2.89
CA ALA A 35 -9.21 -2.73 3.36
C ALA A 35 -7.69 -2.57 3.36
N ALA A 36 -7.07 -2.68 2.20
CA ALA A 36 -5.72 -2.22 1.98
C ALA A 36 -5.81 -0.73 1.61
N ALA A 37 -4.94 0.12 2.11
CA ALA A 37 -4.94 1.54 1.78
C ALA A 37 -4.01 1.85 0.62
N TRP A 38 -2.93 1.09 0.53
CA TRP A 38 -2.02 1.04 -0.60
C TRP A 38 -1.80 -0.40 -1.02
N GLY A 39 -1.42 -0.62 -2.27
CA GLY A 39 -1.17 -1.96 -2.75
C GLY A 39 0.24 -2.47 -2.42
N PRO A 40 0.53 -3.73 -2.74
CA PRO A 40 1.78 -4.39 -2.37
C PRO A 40 3.01 -3.73 -2.99
N ALA A 41 2.92 -3.10 -4.17
CA ALA A 41 4.04 -2.42 -4.78
C ALA A 41 4.46 -1.19 -3.96
N THR A 42 3.51 -0.41 -3.45
CA THR A 42 3.78 0.76 -2.61
C THR A 42 4.43 0.36 -1.29
N HIS A 43 3.93 -0.68 -0.62
CA HIS A 43 4.53 -1.17 0.63
C HIS A 43 5.93 -1.73 0.43
N VAL A 44 6.18 -2.44 -0.67
CA VAL A 44 7.52 -2.91 -1.02
C VAL A 44 8.47 -1.75 -1.35
N ALA A 45 8.01 -0.74 -2.08
CA ALA A 45 8.81 0.45 -2.37
C ALA A 45 9.20 1.21 -1.08
N LEU A 46 8.27 1.34 -0.13
CA LEU A 46 8.56 1.91 1.20
C LEU A 46 9.54 1.03 1.98
N GLY A 47 9.37 -0.29 1.94
CA GLY A 47 10.30 -1.24 2.55
C GLY A 47 11.71 -1.13 1.97
N GLU A 48 11.85 -1.02 0.65
CA GLU A 48 13.13 -0.79 -0.04
C GLU A 48 13.76 0.56 0.37
N ALA A 49 12.95 1.62 0.52
CA ALA A 49 13.43 2.91 1.03
C ALA A 49 13.99 2.79 2.46
N VAL A 50 13.35 1.98 3.32
CA VAL A 50 13.87 1.66 4.66
C VAL A 50 15.18 0.89 4.56
N LEU A 51 15.26 -0.15 3.72
CA LEU A 51 16.49 -0.94 3.52
C LEU A 51 17.65 -0.07 3.03
N ALA A 52 17.38 0.88 2.14
CA ALA A 52 18.38 1.85 1.67
C ALA A 52 18.81 2.85 2.75
N SER A 53 18.06 2.97 3.84
CA SER A 53 18.23 3.98 4.89
C SER A 53 18.33 3.38 6.30
N LEU A 54 18.81 2.15 6.43
CA LEU A 54 18.89 1.41 7.71
C LEU A 54 19.74 2.12 8.78
N TYR A 55 20.61 3.04 8.37
CA TYR A 55 21.34 3.90 9.33
C TYR A 55 20.42 4.84 10.14
N LEU A 56 19.19 5.06 9.70
CA LEU A 56 18.15 5.81 10.44
C LEU A 56 17.45 4.94 11.49
N VAL A 57 17.53 3.63 11.39
CA VAL A 57 16.87 2.67 12.29
C VAL A 57 17.78 2.34 13.49
N PRO A 58 17.22 2.09 14.70
CA PRO A 58 18.02 1.71 15.88
C PRO A 58 18.94 0.52 15.60
N PRO A 59 20.19 0.52 16.12
CA PRO A 59 21.21 -0.48 15.76
C PRO A 59 20.76 -1.94 15.92
N ALA A 60 20.02 -2.26 16.97
CA ALA A 60 19.55 -3.63 17.23
C ALA A 60 18.54 -4.09 16.16
N ILE A 61 17.58 -3.22 15.80
CA ILE A 61 16.58 -3.50 14.75
C ILE A 61 17.27 -3.56 13.40
N ARG A 62 18.18 -2.62 13.12
CA ARG A 62 18.97 -2.58 11.89
C ARG A 62 19.69 -3.89 11.63
N ALA A 63 20.40 -4.42 12.64
CA ALA A 63 21.17 -5.65 12.48
C ALA A 63 20.31 -6.85 12.06
N ILE A 64 19.08 -6.93 12.57
CA ILE A 64 18.09 -7.97 12.21
C ILE A 64 17.62 -7.78 10.77
N ILE A 65 17.22 -6.56 10.41
CA ILE A 65 16.68 -6.28 9.06
C ILE A 65 17.79 -6.44 7.99
N GLU A 66 19.02 -5.98 8.25
CA GLU A 66 20.17 -6.15 7.34
C GLU A 66 20.43 -7.64 7.06
N ARG A 67 20.26 -8.49 8.05
CA ARG A 67 20.50 -9.94 7.91
C ARG A 67 19.38 -10.65 7.19
N PHE A 68 18.14 -10.18 7.29
CA PHE A 68 16.95 -10.82 6.73
C PHE A 68 16.06 -9.85 5.93
N PRO A 69 16.59 -9.17 4.89
CA PRO A 69 15.87 -8.09 4.20
C PRO A 69 14.61 -8.58 3.48
N LEU A 70 14.62 -9.77 2.86
CA LEU A 70 13.44 -10.31 2.18
C LEU A 70 12.30 -10.67 3.15
N HIS A 71 12.64 -11.04 4.39
CA HIS A 71 11.64 -11.27 5.44
C HIS A 71 11.01 -9.97 5.91
N PHE A 72 11.78 -8.90 6.02
CA PHE A 72 11.26 -7.55 6.27
C PHE A 72 10.29 -7.12 5.16
N LEU A 73 10.66 -7.28 3.88
CA LEU A 73 9.79 -6.96 2.76
C LEU A 73 8.53 -7.84 2.70
N TYR A 74 8.63 -9.12 3.06
CA TYR A 74 7.45 -9.97 3.19
C TYR A 74 6.51 -9.49 4.29
N GLY A 75 7.06 -9.16 5.46
CA GLY A 75 6.30 -8.56 6.56
C GLY A 75 5.57 -7.28 6.13
N SER A 76 6.21 -6.45 5.29
CA SER A 76 5.63 -5.20 4.82
C SER A 76 4.41 -5.35 3.89
N VAL A 77 4.10 -6.55 3.42
CA VAL A 77 2.88 -6.85 2.64
C VAL A 77 1.94 -7.84 3.34
N ALA A 78 2.38 -8.43 4.45
CA ALA A 78 1.68 -9.56 5.07
C ALA A 78 0.35 -9.19 5.72
N ALA A 79 0.18 -7.96 6.20
CA ALA A 79 -1.09 -7.51 6.79
C ALA A 79 -2.27 -7.55 5.79
N ASP A 80 -1.97 -7.47 4.49
CA ASP A 80 -2.97 -7.52 3.42
C ASP A 80 -3.31 -8.94 2.95
N ILE A 81 -2.60 -9.94 3.43
CA ILE A 81 -2.94 -11.35 3.18
C ILE A 81 -4.31 -11.69 3.79
N SER A 82 -4.66 -11.10 4.94
CA SER A 82 -5.95 -11.35 5.59
C SER A 82 -7.09 -10.65 4.85
N LEU A 83 -7.96 -11.42 4.21
CA LEU A 83 -9.16 -10.94 3.52
C LEU A 83 -10.39 -10.98 4.43
N ALA A 84 -11.46 -10.24 4.06
CA ALA A 84 -12.72 -10.19 4.80
C ALA A 84 -12.55 -9.71 6.27
N LYS A 85 -11.66 -8.77 6.49
CA LYS A 85 -11.22 -8.22 7.79
C LYS A 85 -12.36 -7.72 8.68
N LYS A 86 -13.48 -7.31 8.11
CA LYS A 86 -14.68 -6.83 8.84
C LYS A 86 -15.39 -7.90 9.68
N TYR A 87 -15.05 -9.16 9.49
CA TYR A 87 -15.67 -10.28 10.21
C TYR A 87 -14.81 -10.79 11.37
N VAL A 88 -13.66 -10.17 11.64
CA VAL A 88 -12.85 -10.53 12.80
C VAL A 88 -13.44 -9.90 14.07
N PRO A 89 -13.19 -10.51 15.27
CA PRO A 89 -13.60 -9.93 16.54
C PRO A 89 -13.09 -8.50 16.73
N GLU A 90 -13.84 -7.68 17.47
CA GLU A 90 -13.40 -6.33 17.82
C GLU A 90 -12.03 -6.34 18.50
N GLY A 91 -11.16 -5.43 18.09
CA GLY A 91 -9.78 -5.34 18.58
C GLY A 91 -8.77 -6.31 17.92
N ARG A 92 -9.23 -7.27 17.09
CA ARG A 92 -8.36 -8.29 16.45
C ARG A 92 -8.17 -8.09 14.95
N HIS A 93 -8.45 -6.88 14.46
CA HIS A 93 -8.22 -6.54 13.06
C HIS A 93 -6.72 -6.56 12.75
N CYS A 94 -6.32 -7.23 11.64
CA CYS A 94 -4.90 -7.39 11.29
C CYS A 94 -4.13 -6.05 11.13
N HIS A 95 -4.82 -4.93 10.87
CA HIS A 95 -4.21 -3.59 10.83
C HIS A 95 -4.23 -2.86 12.18
N ARG A 96 -4.30 -3.54 13.31
CA ARG A 96 -4.13 -2.92 14.62
C ARG A 96 -2.71 -3.04 15.13
N TRP A 97 -2.25 -2.02 15.86
CA TRP A 97 -0.93 -2.02 16.47
C TRP A 97 -0.72 -3.21 17.39
N GLU A 98 -1.72 -3.54 18.21
CA GLU A 98 -1.67 -4.66 19.13
C GLU A 98 -1.40 -5.98 18.42
N VAL A 99 -1.99 -6.18 17.25
CA VAL A 99 -1.76 -7.40 16.43
C VAL A 99 -0.35 -7.40 15.84
N GLY A 100 0.15 -6.28 15.37
CA GLY A 100 1.52 -6.18 14.87
C GLY A 100 2.57 -6.41 15.98
N GLU A 101 2.33 -5.88 17.17
CA GLU A 101 3.20 -6.10 18.34
C GLU A 101 3.10 -7.56 18.84
N ASP A 102 1.93 -8.20 18.82
CA ASP A 102 1.76 -9.63 19.13
C ASP A 102 2.57 -10.50 18.16
N ILE A 103 2.58 -10.18 16.85
CA ILE A 103 3.39 -10.87 15.84
C ILE A 103 4.87 -10.75 16.18
N LEU A 104 5.35 -9.54 16.48
CA LEU A 104 6.76 -9.33 16.83
C LEU A 104 7.12 -10.01 18.15
N ALA A 105 6.24 -9.98 19.16
CA ALA A 105 6.46 -10.62 20.45
C ALA A 105 6.47 -12.16 20.35
N SER A 106 5.74 -12.74 19.41
CA SER A 106 5.68 -14.19 19.16
C SER A 106 6.80 -14.67 18.24
N ALA A 107 7.62 -13.76 17.68
CA ALA A 107 8.73 -14.10 16.80
C ALA A 107 9.93 -14.65 17.61
N ASP A 108 10.16 -15.95 17.53
CA ASP A 108 11.18 -16.69 18.28
C ASP A 108 12.57 -16.69 17.62
N SER A 109 12.70 -16.16 16.41
CA SER A 109 13.95 -16.07 15.66
C SER A 109 14.16 -14.67 15.08
N GLU A 110 15.43 -14.28 14.81
CA GLU A 110 15.73 -13.00 14.15
C GLU A 110 15.06 -12.89 12.77
N ARG A 111 14.90 -14.02 12.07
CA ARG A 111 14.20 -14.09 10.80
C ARG A 111 12.72 -13.68 10.95
N LEU A 112 12.02 -14.25 11.91
CA LEU A 112 10.63 -13.90 12.22
C LEU A 112 10.50 -12.51 12.82
N GLN A 113 11.49 -12.05 13.62
CA GLN A 113 11.53 -10.67 14.09
C GLN A 113 11.63 -9.68 12.90
N SER A 114 12.42 -10.01 11.87
CA SER A 114 12.48 -9.19 10.65
C SER A 114 11.13 -9.10 9.96
N VAL A 115 10.36 -10.20 9.89
CA VAL A 115 8.96 -10.20 9.42
C VAL A 115 8.08 -9.28 10.29
N GLY A 116 8.19 -9.39 11.62
CA GLY A 116 7.45 -8.53 12.56
C GLY A 116 7.74 -7.05 12.38
N TYR A 117 9.01 -6.67 12.20
CA TYR A 117 9.38 -5.27 11.88
C TYR A 117 8.81 -4.81 10.54
N GLY A 118 8.80 -5.67 9.52
CA GLY A 118 8.15 -5.38 8.25
C GLY A 118 6.65 -5.16 8.40
N TYR A 119 5.98 -5.99 9.20
CA TYR A 119 4.56 -5.85 9.50
C TYR A 119 4.25 -4.52 10.20
N LEU A 120 5.04 -4.13 11.19
CA LEU A 120 4.91 -2.84 11.86
C LEU A 120 5.21 -1.66 10.93
N ALA A 121 6.14 -1.81 9.98
CA ALA A 121 6.39 -0.82 8.93
C ALA A 121 5.16 -0.64 8.00
N HIS A 122 4.48 -1.73 7.64
CA HIS A 122 3.21 -1.68 6.91
C HIS A 122 2.16 -0.86 7.69
N LEU A 123 1.93 -1.19 8.95
CA LEU A 123 0.95 -0.48 9.79
C LEU A 123 1.28 1.03 9.90
N ALA A 124 2.57 1.36 10.02
CA ALA A 124 3.02 2.75 10.10
C ALA A 124 2.72 3.52 8.79
N ALA A 125 2.95 2.90 7.64
CA ALA A 125 2.58 3.47 6.34
C ALA A 125 1.07 3.69 6.22
N ASP A 126 0.29 2.73 6.69
CA ASP A 126 -1.16 2.76 6.65
C ASP A 126 -1.78 3.86 7.52
N THR A 127 -1.06 4.39 8.50
CA THR A 127 -1.53 5.58 9.22
C THR A 127 -1.70 6.77 8.29
N ILE A 128 -0.84 6.97 7.29
CA ILE A 128 -0.98 8.01 6.26
C ILE A 128 -2.06 7.63 5.24
N ALA A 129 -2.02 6.41 4.78
CA ALA A 129 -2.92 5.92 3.76
C ALA A 129 -4.38 5.97 4.20
N HIS A 130 -4.72 5.42 5.36
CA HIS A 130 -6.10 5.31 5.86
C HIS A 130 -6.62 6.57 6.57
N ASN A 131 -5.74 7.42 7.09
CA ASN A 131 -6.19 8.62 7.79
C ASN A 131 -6.19 9.88 6.92
N ILE A 132 -5.41 9.91 5.83
CA ILE A 132 -5.26 11.09 4.99
C ILE A 132 -5.57 10.77 3.53
N PHE A 133 -4.79 9.87 2.89
CA PHE A 133 -4.87 9.63 1.46
C PHE A 133 -6.25 9.13 1.03
N VAL A 134 -6.67 7.95 1.48
CA VAL A 134 -7.93 7.35 1.06
C VAL A 134 -9.16 8.17 1.47
N PRO A 135 -9.28 8.69 2.72
CA PRO A 135 -10.39 9.55 3.10
C PRO A 135 -10.50 10.80 2.22
N ARG A 136 -9.37 11.45 1.92
CA ARG A 136 -9.30 12.60 1.03
C ARG A 136 -9.79 12.26 -0.37
N GLN A 137 -9.29 11.17 -0.96
CA GLN A 137 -9.69 10.73 -2.29
C GLN A 137 -11.18 10.34 -2.36
N LEU A 138 -11.68 9.62 -1.35
CA LEU A 138 -13.09 9.27 -1.27
C LEU A 138 -14.00 10.49 -1.14
N LEU A 139 -13.55 11.53 -0.46
CA LEU A 139 -14.31 12.78 -0.33
C LEU A 139 -14.37 13.52 -1.65
N MET A 140 -13.26 13.66 -2.36
CA MET A 140 -13.17 14.39 -3.62
C MET A 140 -13.82 13.68 -4.80
N THR A 141 -13.93 12.34 -4.76
CA THR A 141 -14.32 11.56 -5.93
C THR A 141 -15.70 10.92 -5.80
N ASN A 142 -16.40 10.77 -6.93
CA ASN A 142 -17.75 10.18 -6.95
C ASN A 142 -17.71 8.66 -7.07
N THR A 143 -16.98 7.99 -6.15
CA THR A 143 -16.83 6.53 -6.15
C THR A 143 -17.54 5.89 -4.95
N THR A 144 -17.97 4.64 -5.12
CA THR A 144 -18.41 3.82 -3.98
C THR A 144 -17.21 3.51 -3.10
N GLN A 145 -17.44 3.16 -1.84
CA GLN A 145 -16.37 2.86 -0.90
C GLN A 145 -15.43 1.77 -1.42
N ALA A 146 -15.96 0.61 -1.79
CA ALA A 146 -15.16 -0.52 -2.21
C ALA A 146 -14.40 -0.26 -3.53
N LEU A 147 -15.10 0.25 -4.55
CA LEU A 147 -14.49 0.55 -5.85
C LEU A 147 -13.52 1.72 -5.77
N GLY A 148 -13.86 2.77 -5.00
CA GLY A 148 -12.99 3.92 -4.86
C GLY A 148 -11.72 3.61 -4.07
N HIS A 149 -11.83 2.80 -3.04
CA HIS A 149 -10.69 2.36 -2.24
C HIS A 149 -9.70 1.58 -3.12
N ALA A 150 -10.12 0.45 -3.69
CA ALA A 150 -9.28 -0.38 -4.55
C ALA A 150 -8.72 0.37 -5.80
N TYR A 151 -9.48 1.32 -6.35
CA TYR A 151 -9.02 2.15 -7.45
C TYR A 151 -7.82 3.02 -7.03
N TRP A 152 -7.91 3.71 -5.88
CA TRP A 152 -6.86 4.60 -5.41
C TRP A 152 -5.60 3.86 -4.94
N GLU A 153 -5.75 2.70 -4.34
CA GLU A 153 -4.66 1.79 -4.01
C GLU A 153 -3.86 1.39 -5.25
N HIS A 154 -4.57 0.85 -6.24
CA HIS A 154 -3.91 0.41 -7.47
C HIS A 154 -3.33 1.59 -8.25
N ARG A 155 -3.98 2.76 -8.19
CA ARG A 155 -3.43 3.98 -8.80
C ARG A 155 -2.12 4.41 -8.14
N MET A 156 -2.01 4.29 -6.81
CA MET A 156 -0.76 4.54 -6.09
C MET A 156 0.34 3.57 -6.51
N ASP A 157 0.03 2.27 -6.59
CA ASP A 157 0.96 1.24 -7.04
C ASP A 157 1.51 1.50 -8.46
N MET A 158 0.68 2.00 -9.36
CA MET A 158 1.11 2.35 -10.71
C MET A 158 2.11 3.53 -10.73
N HIS A 159 2.02 4.46 -9.77
CA HIS A 159 2.95 5.57 -9.67
C HIS A 159 4.33 5.17 -9.12
N VAL A 160 4.41 4.16 -8.23
CA VAL A 160 5.70 3.73 -7.67
C VAL A 160 6.54 2.93 -8.67
N GLY A 161 5.94 2.36 -9.70
CA GLY A 161 6.61 1.72 -10.81
C GLY A 161 6.46 0.21 -10.88
N GLU A 162 6.58 -0.32 -12.10
CA GLU A 162 6.40 -1.75 -12.41
C GLU A 162 7.46 -2.63 -11.74
N GLU A 163 8.63 -2.10 -11.48
CA GLU A 163 9.71 -2.80 -10.80
C GLU A 163 9.34 -3.23 -9.38
N PHE A 164 8.63 -2.39 -8.63
CA PHE A 164 8.18 -2.74 -7.28
C PHE A 164 7.02 -3.73 -7.28
N LEU A 165 6.16 -3.68 -8.29
CA LEU A 165 5.14 -4.71 -8.49
C LEU A 165 5.79 -6.07 -8.81
N SER A 166 6.83 -6.07 -9.64
CA SER A 166 7.62 -7.26 -9.96
C SER A 166 8.35 -7.80 -8.71
N LEU A 167 8.93 -6.93 -7.91
CA LEU A 167 9.60 -7.30 -6.66
C LEU A 167 8.59 -7.85 -5.62
N ALA A 168 7.43 -7.21 -5.45
CA ALA A 168 6.37 -7.71 -4.58
C ALA A 168 5.92 -9.12 -4.99
N ARG A 169 5.78 -9.34 -6.30
CA ARG A 169 5.48 -10.67 -6.84
C ARG A 169 6.57 -11.67 -6.50
N HIS A 170 7.83 -11.33 -6.72
CA HIS A 170 8.96 -12.20 -6.40
C HIS A 170 8.98 -12.56 -4.91
N ILE A 171 8.85 -11.58 -4.02
CA ILE A 171 8.82 -11.79 -2.57
C ILE A 171 7.70 -12.76 -2.18
N VAL A 172 6.47 -12.52 -2.66
CA VAL A 172 5.30 -13.30 -2.25
C VAL A 172 5.23 -14.69 -2.90
N MET A 173 5.74 -14.83 -4.14
CA MET A 173 5.55 -16.05 -4.94
C MET A 173 6.74 -16.99 -4.88
N ASP A 174 7.96 -16.46 -4.89
CA ASP A 174 9.16 -17.22 -5.20
C ASP A 174 10.05 -17.44 -3.96
N HIS A 175 9.82 -16.70 -2.87
CA HIS A 175 10.55 -16.86 -1.62
C HIS A 175 9.81 -17.78 -0.64
N ASP A 176 10.57 -18.54 0.18
CA ASP A 176 9.98 -19.40 1.21
C ASP A 176 9.64 -18.60 2.47
N HIS A 177 8.37 -18.64 2.85
CA HIS A 177 7.81 -17.97 4.01
C HIS A 177 7.06 -18.92 4.96
N ALA A 178 7.34 -20.23 4.91
CA ALA A 178 6.59 -21.22 5.67
C ALA A 178 6.56 -20.91 7.17
N GLU A 179 7.71 -20.58 7.78
CA GLU A 179 7.79 -20.21 9.20
C GLU A 179 6.98 -18.94 9.52
N ALA A 180 7.03 -17.94 8.65
CA ALA A 180 6.27 -16.71 8.83
C ALA A 180 4.75 -16.95 8.69
N ASP A 181 4.36 -17.84 7.77
CA ASP A 181 2.96 -18.20 7.58
C ASP A 181 2.39 -18.97 8.79
N GLU A 182 3.20 -19.82 9.43
CA GLU A 182 2.83 -20.50 10.68
C GLU A 182 2.64 -19.47 11.80
N LEU A 183 3.58 -18.53 11.96
CA LEU A 183 3.45 -17.43 12.92
C LEU A 183 2.17 -16.62 12.71
N PHE A 184 1.84 -16.30 11.46
CA PHE A 184 0.62 -15.57 11.14
C PHE A 184 -0.66 -16.39 11.38
N ASP A 185 -0.67 -17.71 11.10
CA ASP A 185 -1.83 -18.58 11.40
C ASP A 185 -2.08 -18.69 12.90
N ASP A 186 -1.04 -18.63 13.71
CA ASP A 186 -1.13 -18.68 15.18
C ASP A 186 -1.62 -17.36 15.80
N VAL A 187 -1.14 -16.22 15.29
CA VAL A 187 -1.40 -14.91 15.90
C VAL A 187 -2.63 -14.22 15.30
N LEU A 188 -2.81 -14.30 13.97
CA LEU A 188 -3.90 -13.61 13.30
C LEU A 188 -5.25 -14.30 13.55
N SER A 189 -6.24 -13.51 13.90
CA SER A 189 -7.61 -14.02 14.05
C SER A 189 -8.14 -14.52 12.72
N ARG A 190 -8.81 -15.68 12.76
CA ARG A 190 -9.49 -16.23 11.59
C ARG A 190 -10.55 -15.25 11.08
N THR A 191 -10.55 -15.05 9.78
CA THR A 191 -11.62 -14.32 9.08
C THR A 191 -12.72 -15.32 8.65
N VAL A 192 -13.46 -15.01 7.58
CA VAL A 192 -14.35 -15.98 6.92
C VAL A 192 -13.56 -17.17 6.36
N PHE A 193 -12.28 -16.95 6.04
CA PHE A 193 -11.38 -17.92 5.47
C PHE A 193 -10.24 -18.27 6.45
N SER A 194 -9.65 -19.47 6.31
CA SER A 194 -8.38 -19.78 6.97
C SER A 194 -7.24 -18.90 6.42
N PHE A 195 -6.17 -18.76 7.18
CA PHE A 195 -4.99 -17.99 6.72
C PHE A 195 -4.44 -18.56 5.40
N GLN A 196 -4.36 -19.88 5.25
CA GLN A 196 -3.91 -20.53 4.02
C GLN A 196 -4.80 -20.19 2.82
N THR A 197 -6.13 -20.14 3.00
CA THR A 197 -7.07 -19.73 1.94
C THR A 197 -6.89 -18.26 1.59
N ASN A 198 -6.76 -17.38 2.59
CA ASN A 198 -6.47 -15.97 2.40
C ASN A 198 -5.17 -15.77 1.60
N ARG A 199 -4.11 -16.48 1.98
CA ARG A 199 -2.81 -16.46 1.28
C ARG A 199 -2.93 -16.92 -0.16
N MET A 200 -3.66 -18.00 -0.44
CA MET A 200 -3.88 -18.49 -1.80
C MET A 200 -4.60 -17.44 -2.66
N ILE A 201 -5.62 -16.79 -2.13
CA ILE A 201 -6.35 -15.72 -2.82
C ILE A 201 -5.42 -14.53 -3.06
N PHE A 202 -4.68 -14.08 -2.05
CA PHE A 202 -3.73 -12.97 -2.15
C PHE A 202 -2.64 -13.24 -3.21
N ARG A 203 -2.05 -14.43 -3.24
CA ARG A 203 -1.11 -14.83 -4.30
C ARG A 203 -1.75 -14.79 -5.68
N GLY A 204 -3.01 -15.22 -5.79
CA GLY A 204 -3.79 -15.12 -7.03
C GLY A 204 -3.99 -13.67 -7.48
N MET A 205 -4.27 -12.77 -6.54
CA MET A 205 -4.42 -11.32 -6.82
C MET A 205 -3.12 -10.71 -7.34
N ILE A 206 -2.00 -10.95 -6.67
CA ILE A 206 -0.67 -10.46 -7.10
C ILE A 206 -0.30 -11.00 -8.49
N ARG A 207 -0.56 -12.29 -8.75
CA ARG A 207 -0.33 -12.87 -10.08
C ARG A 207 -1.17 -12.19 -11.15
N PHE A 208 -2.43 -11.90 -10.84
CA PHE A 208 -3.35 -11.24 -11.76
C PHE A 208 -2.97 -9.79 -12.02
N GLN A 209 -2.62 -9.03 -10.98
CA GLN A 209 -2.16 -7.63 -11.10
C GLN A 209 -0.89 -7.51 -11.94
N GLY A 210 0.03 -8.47 -11.84
CA GLY A 210 1.23 -8.55 -12.69
C GLY A 210 1.01 -9.00 -14.12
N HIS A 211 -0.23 -9.28 -14.54
CA HIS A 211 -0.50 -9.75 -15.90
C HIS A 211 -0.59 -8.57 -16.87
N GLU A 212 0.20 -8.57 -17.95
CA GLU A 212 0.29 -7.47 -18.94
C GLU A 212 -1.07 -7.00 -19.49
N ARG A 213 -2.02 -7.93 -19.71
CA ARG A 213 -3.37 -7.56 -20.19
C ARG A 213 -4.13 -6.74 -19.16
N TRP A 214 -4.01 -7.08 -17.87
CA TRP A 214 -4.61 -6.31 -16.79
C TRP A 214 -4.00 -4.92 -16.70
N GLN A 215 -2.69 -4.82 -16.70
CA GLN A 215 -1.99 -3.53 -16.66
C GLN A 215 -2.37 -2.62 -17.83
N ARG A 216 -2.45 -3.16 -19.05
CA ARG A 216 -2.92 -2.40 -20.21
C ARG A 216 -4.38 -1.90 -20.07
N VAL A 217 -5.28 -2.75 -19.58
CA VAL A 217 -6.68 -2.35 -19.32
C VAL A 217 -6.73 -1.25 -18.26
N PHE A 218 -6.00 -1.41 -17.17
CA PHE A 218 -6.01 -0.43 -16.09
C PHE A 218 -5.35 0.88 -16.51
N ALA A 219 -4.25 0.85 -17.25
CA ALA A 219 -3.64 2.06 -17.85
C ALA A 219 -4.63 2.84 -18.72
N GLN A 220 -5.48 2.14 -19.49
CA GLN A 220 -6.54 2.80 -20.25
C GLN A 220 -7.63 3.40 -19.35
N VAL A 221 -7.98 2.74 -18.24
CA VAL A 221 -8.91 3.30 -17.24
C VAL A 221 -8.33 4.57 -16.64
N LEU A 222 -7.04 4.58 -16.31
CA LEU A 222 -6.34 5.75 -15.78
C LEU A 222 -6.29 6.90 -16.79
N ALA A 223 -5.93 6.61 -18.04
CA ALA A 223 -5.85 7.61 -19.11
C ALA A 223 -7.21 8.29 -19.41
N ASN A 224 -8.32 7.61 -19.13
CA ASN A 224 -9.67 8.13 -19.29
C ASN A 224 -10.30 8.62 -17.97
N SER A 225 -9.56 8.58 -16.87
CA SER A 225 -10.06 9.05 -15.58
C SER A 225 -10.04 10.58 -15.54
N ARG A 226 -11.15 11.15 -15.07
CA ARG A 226 -11.26 12.58 -14.78
C ARG A 226 -10.58 13.00 -13.47
N PHE A 227 -10.17 12.03 -12.67
CA PHE A 227 -9.48 12.27 -11.41
C PHE A 227 -7.99 12.16 -11.64
N ASP A 228 -7.27 13.19 -11.26
CA ASP A 228 -5.82 13.20 -11.35
C ASP A 228 -5.15 12.89 -10.02
N LEU A 229 -3.96 12.31 -10.09
CA LEU A 229 -3.06 12.10 -8.96
C LEU A 229 -1.65 12.47 -9.42
N PRO A 230 -1.27 13.76 -9.33
CA PRO A 230 0.03 14.23 -9.81
C PRO A 230 1.18 13.60 -9.05
N ASN A 231 2.31 13.31 -9.73
CA ASN A 231 3.50 12.74 -9.12
C ASN A 231 3.97 13.49 -7.86
N PRO A 232 4.02 14.85 -7.81
CA PRO A 232 4.42 15.55 -6.58
C PRO A 232 3.51 15.29 -5.38
N VAL A 233 2.23 14.96 -5.63
CA VAL A 233 1.28 14.59 -4.56
C VAL A 233 1.56 13.16 -4.08
N VAL A 234 1.84 12.23 -5.00
CA VAL A 234 2.25 10.84 -4.69
C VAL A 234 3.54 10.86 -3.87
N ASP A 235 4.56 11.59 -4.36
CA ASP A 235 5.85 11.73 -3.69
C ASP A 235 5.66 12.18 -2.23
N ARG A 236 4.80 13.17 -2.02
CA ARG A 236 4.55 13.71 -0.69
C ARG A 236 3.88 12.68 0.25
N TYR A 237 2.93 11.89 -0.22
CA TYR A 237 2.35 10.80 0.58
C TYR A 237 3.40 9.74 0.93
N PHE A 238 4.24 9.40 -0.03
CA PHE A 238 5.31 8.43 0.14
C PHE A 238 6.35 8.92 1.17
N GLU A 239 6.75 10.18 1.10
CA GLU A 239 7.67 10.82 2.05
C GLU A 239 7.13 10.76 3.48
N TYR A 240 5.87 11.14 3.70
CA TYR A 240 5.26 11.08 5.02
C TYR A 240 5.03 9.66 5.54
N ALA A 241 4.74 8.70 4.66
CA ALA A 241 4.66 7.31 5.05
C ALA A 241 6.02 6.77 5.51
N PHE A 242 7.08 7.10 4.78
CA PHE A 242 8.45 6.77 5.19
C PHE A 242 8.81 7.39 6.56
N GLU A 243 8.48 8.67 6.78
CA GLU A 243 8.64 9.35 8.08
C GLU A 243 7.95 8.57 9.20
N HIS A 244 6.71 8.12 8.96
CA HIS A 244 5.95 7.35 9.95
C HIS A 244 6.58 5.98 10.22
N ILE A 245 7.10 5.30 9.19
CA ILE A 245 7.80 4.03 9.35
C ILE A 245 9.04 4.20 10.22
N ILE A 246 9.92 5.14 9.88
CA ILE A 246 11.15 5.38 10.64
C ILE A 246 10.82 5.80 12.08
N ALA A 247 9.88 6.73 12.27
CA ALA A 247 9.45 7.16 13.59
C ALA A 247 8.92 5.98 14.43
N TYR A 248 8.10 5.11 13.85
CA TYR A 248 7.56 3.95 14.59
C TYR A 248 8.64 2.92 14.91
N LEU A 249 9.52 2.59 13.99
CA LEU A 249 10.64 1.66 14.26
C LEU A 249 11.57 2.17 15.36
N ARG A 250 11.65 3.49 15.57
CA ARG A 250 12.48 4.12 16.61
C ARG A 250 11.76 4.26 17.94
N ASP A 251 10.56 4.80 17.92
CA ASP A 251 9.90 5.37 19.11
C ASP A 251 8.55 4.71 19.45
N ARG A 252 8.15 3.68 18.67
CA ARG A 252 6.94 2.87 18.87
C ARG A 252 5.68 3.71 19.08
N ASP A 253 4.92 3.38 20.13
CA ASP A 253 3.66 4.01 20.53
C ASP A 253 3.82 5.50 20.92
N THR A 254 5.01 5.93 21.31
CA THR A 254 5.31 7.33 21.60
C THR A 254 5.47 8.16 20.34
N SER A 255 5.71 7.54 19.19
CA SER A 255 5.81 8.21 17.89
C SER A 255 4.46 8.79 17.45
N ARG A 256 4.52 9.68 16.46
CA ARG A 256 3.29 10.19 15.83
C ARG A 256 2.48 9.08 15.18
N ALA A 257 3.13 8.18 14.45
CA ALA A 257 2.50 7.03 13.84
C ALA A 257 1.79 6.15 14.87
N GLY A 258 2.46 5.85 16.01
CA GLY A 258 1.91 5.02 17.07
C GLY A 258 0.65 5.57 17.74
N ARG A 259 0.44 6.89 17.66
CA ARG A 259 -0.78 7.55 18.17
C ARG A 259 -1.93 7.59 17.17
N MET A 260 -1.73 7.15 15.93
CA MET A 260 -2.76 7.08 14.90
C MET A 260 -3.27 5.66 14.74
N ASP A 261 -4.55 5.51 14.39
CA ASP A 261 -5.14 4.20 14.09
C ASP A 261 -4.78 3.78 12.65
N PRO A 262 -4.02 2.69 12.44
CA PRO A 262 -3.68 2.23 11.09
C PRO A 262 -4.89 1.74 10.28
N VAL A 263 -6.00 1.39 10.95
CA VAL A 263 -7.26 1.02 10.27
C VAL A 263 -7.95 2.24 9.65
N GLY A 264 -7.82 3.42 10.28
CA GLY A 264 -8.39 4.67 9.82
C GLY A 264 -9.92 4.73 9.81
N ASP A 265 -10.58 3.86 10.55
CA ASP A 265 -12.03 3.65 10.53
C ASP A 265 -12.83 4.95 10.75
N LEU A 266 -12.39 5.79 11.70
CA LEU A 266 -13.05 7.06 12.01
C LEU A 266 -12.96 8.03 10.83
N ASN A 267 -11.79 8.16 10.22
CA ASN A 267 -11.55 9.07 9.11
C ASN A 267 -12.26 8.61 7.82
N LEU A 268 -12.28 7.31 7.56
CA LEU A 268 -13.05 6.74 6.45
C LEU A 268 -14.56 6.96 6.63
N LYS A 269 -15.09 6.78 7.85
CA LYS A 269 -16.50 7.06 8.18
C LYS A 269 -16.81 8.56 8.08
N LEU A 270 -15.90 9.42 8.55
CA LEU A 270 -16.02 10.88 8.46
C LEU A 270 -16.08 11.34 7.01
N ALA A 271 -15.15 10.91 6.16
CA ALA A 271 -15.12 11.24 4.73
C ALA A 271 -16.46 10.93 4.04
N LYS A 272 -17.02 9.75 4.32
CA LYS A 272 -18.33 9.35 3.79
C LYS A 272 -19.48 10.23 4.31
N LYS A 273 -19.46 10.56 5.60
CA LYS A 273 -20.49 11.41 6.22
C LYS A 273 -20.47 12.82 5.65
N VAL A 274 -19.28 13.43 5.59
CA VAL A 274 -19.09 14.78 5.05
C VAL A 274 -19.53 14.83 3.60
N ARG A 275 -19.03 13.91 2.79
CA ARG A 275 -19.40 13.82 1.38
C ARG A 275 -20.91 13.67 1.17
N ARG A 276 -21.56 12.75 1.90
CA ARG A 276 -23.01 12.55 1.81
C ARG A 276 -23.75 13.84 2.15
N ARG A 277 -23.28 14.58 3.15
CA ARG A 277 -23.86 15.86 3.54
C ARG A 277 -23.76 16.90 2.44
N VAL A 278 -22.55 17.11 1.88
CA VAL A 278 -22.32 18.06 0.78
C VAL A 278 -23.17 17.69 -0.45
N MET A 279 -23.20 16.41 -0.82
CA MET A 279 -23.97 15.95 -1.98
C MET A 279 -25.49 16.02 -1.80
N SER A 280 -26.00 16.02 -0.56
CA SER A 280 -27.43 16.15 -0.30
C SER A 280 -27.92 17.60 -0.34
N ASP A 281 -27.03 18.56 -0.30
CA ASP A 281 -27.36 19.97 -0.39
C ASP A 281 -27.21 20.46 -1.84
N HIS A 282 -28.30 20.31 -2.60
CA HIS A 282 -28.34 20.68 -4.01
C HIS A 282 -28.14 22.20 -4.28
N THR A 283 -28.20 23.02 -3.28
CA THR A 283 -28.03 24.48 -3.39
C THR A 283 -26.57 24.91 -3.28
N THR A 284 -25.75 24.15 -2.55
CA THR A 284 -24.34 24.46 -2.28
C THR A 284 -23.37 23.50 -2.95
N TYR A 285 -23.88 22.46 -3.65
CA TYR A 285 -22.98 21.49 -4.28
C TYR A 285 -22.20 22.11 -5.44
N HIS A 286 -20.90 22.28 -5.20
CA HIS A 286 -19.89 22.56 -6.23
C HIS A 286 -18.70 21.64 -5.99
N PRO A 287 -18.03 21.12 -7.03
CA PRO A 287 -16.84 20.25 -6.86
C PRO A 287 -15.76 20.85 -5.97
N ASP A 288 -15.56 22.16 -6.03
CA ASP A 288 -14.56 22.88 -5.22
C ASP A 288 -14.84 22.79 -3.71
N VAL A 289 -16.11 22.71 -3.31
CA VAL A 289 -16.50 22.52 -1.90
C VAL A 289 -15.98 21.19 -1.37
N LEU A 290 -15.97 20.13 -2.20
CA LEU A 290 -15.40 18.82 -1.80
C LEU A 290 -13.88 18.92 -1.60
N VAL A 291 -13.18 19.71 -2.42
CA VAL A 291 -11.74 19.97 -2.28
C VAL A 291 -11.47 20.74 -1.00
N GLU A 292 -12.21 21.82 -0.74
CA GLU A 292 -12.10 22.60 0.50
C GLU A 292 -12.35 21.75 1.75
N MET A 293 -13.37 20.88 1.72
CA MET A 293 -13.64 19.95 2.80
C MET A 293 -12.53 18.92 2.97
N ALA A 294 -11.95 18.44 1.85
CA ALA A 294 -10.82 17.52 1.90
C ALA A 294 -9.57 18.21 2.52
N ASP A 295 -9.33 19.47 2.19
CA ASP A 295 -8.25 20.25 2.80
C ASP A 295 -8.49 20.53 4.28
N ALA A 296 -9.73 20.77 4.68
CA ALA A 296 -10.08 21.04 6.07
C ALA A 296 -10.02 19.79 6.97
N PHE A 297 -10.46 18.62 6.49
CA PHE A 297 -10.56 17.41 7.29
C PHE A 297 -9.40 16.44 7.13
N PHE A 298 -8.76 16.43 5.97
CA PHE A 298 -7.69 15.49 5.60
C PHE A 298 -6.53 16.24 4.95
N ALA A 299 -6.09 17.32 5.59
CA ALA A 299 -4.94 18.11 5.15
C ALA A 299 -3.67 17.26 5.10
N PHE A 300 -2.79 17.58 4.17
CA PHE A 300 -1.43 17.06 4.24
C PHE A 300 -0.80 17.42 5.58
N PRO A 301 0.02 16.53 6.15
CA PRO A 301 0.82 16.89 7.31
C PRO A 301 1.64 18.14 7.05
N SER A 302 1.61 19.07 7.98
CA SER A 302 2.32 20.36 7.89
C SER A 302 3.69 20.32 8.54
N GLU A 303 3.99 19.27 9.31
CA GLU A 303 5.26 19.13 10.01
C GLU A 303 6.40 18.90 9.01
N PRO A 304 7.59 19.45 9.31
CA PRO A 304 8.78 19.20 8.51
C PRO A 304 9.13 17.72 8.45
N LEU A 305 9.58 17.25 7.30
CA LEU A 305 10.19 15.93 7.16
C LEU A 305 11.51 15.91 7.93
N VAL A 306 11.73 14.87 8.73
CA VAL A 306 12.92 14.71 9.58
C VAL A 306 13.88 13.68 9.00
N TRP A 307 13.36 12.56 8.56
CA TRP A 307 14.14 11.39 8.13
C TRP A 307 14.34 11.34 6.62
N TRP A 308 13.31 11.64 5.85
CA TRP A 308 13.37 11.64 4.38
C TRP A 308 14.49 12.52 3.80
N PRO A 309 14.71 13.75 4.28
CA PRO A 309 15.82 14.58 3.80
C PRO A 309 17.21 14.03 4.12
N GLN A 310 17.32 13.05 5.03
CA GLN A 310 18.58 12.44 5.41
C GLN A 310 18.94 11.23 4.53
N ILE A 311 18.07 10.79 3.63
CA ILE A 311 18.37 9.70 2.70
C ILE A 311 19.53 10.15 1.81
N ARG A 312 20.64 9.39 1.84
CA ARG A 312 21.88 9.72 1.16
C ARG A 312 21.84 9.27 -0.30
N ASP A 313 22.58 10.01 -1.14
CA ASP A 313 22.92 9.65 -2.53
C ASP A 313 21.73 9.37 -3.46
N VAL A 314 20.76 10.30 -3.46
CA VAL A 314 19.55 10.17 -4.25
C VAL A 314 19.40 11.34 -5.19
N ASP A 315 19.35 11.06 -6.48
CA ASP A 315 18.95 12.03 -7.51
C ASP A 315 17.44 12.26 -7.47
N PHE A 316 17.03 13.37 -6.86
CA PHE A 316 15.63 13.75 -6.71
C PHE A 316 14.92 14.10 -8.03
N ALA A 317 15.67 14.22 -9.14
CA ALA A 317 15.11 14.63 -10.43
C ALA A 317 14.28 13.55 -11.14
N SER A 318 14.40 12.30 -10.75
CA SER A 318 13.82 11.16 -11.46
C SER A 318 12.73 10.38 -10.71
N GLY A 319 12.21 10.91 -9.60
CA GLY A 319 11.07 10.34 -8.86
C GLY A 319 11.41 9.29 -7.79
N ILE A 320 10.39 8.69 -7.17
CA ILE A 320 10.52 7.71 -6.08
C ILE A 320 11.35 6.51 -6.50
N SER A 321 11.09 5.98 -7.70
CA SER A 321 11.72 4.78 -8.25
C SER A 321 13.25 4.88 -8.30
N SER A 322 13.79 6.02 -8.72
CA SER A 322 15.25 6.21 -8.76
C SER A 322 15.86 6.49 -7.40
N LYS A 323 15.12 7.11 -6.47
CA LYS A 323 15.56 7.25 -5.08
C LYS A 323 15.79 5.89 -4.44
N VAL A 324 14.85 4.98 -4.61
CA VAL A 324 14.90 3.64 -4.04
C VAL A 324 15.90 2.76 -4.79
N ALA A 325 15.98 2.87 -6.12
CA ALA A 325 16.92 2.10 -6.93
C ALA A 325 18.40 2.47 -6.67
N ALA A 326 18.72 3.74 -6.40
CA ALA A 326 20.08 4.19 -6.09
C ALA A 326 20.63 3.60 -4.79
N GLY A 327 19.73 3.24 -3.84
CA GLY A 327 20.10 2.60 -2.56
C GLY A 327 20.17 1.07 -2.60
N ARG A 328 19.87 0.43 -3.73
CA ARG A 328 19.83 -1.05 -3.80
C ARG A 328 21.19 -1.69 -3.58
N THR A 329 21.34 -2.37 -2.46
CA THR A 329 22.37 -3.36 -2.17
C THR A 329 21.74 -4.73 -1.88
N LEU A 330 20.74 -5.14 -2.70
CA LEU A 330 20.19 -6.50 -2.55
C LEU A 330 21.26 -7.51 -2.97
N PRO A 331 21.56 -8.53 -2.15
CA PRO A 331 22.40 -9.63 -2.57
C PRO A 331 21.71 -10.33 -3.78
N PRO A 332 22.51 -10.88 -4.72
CA PRO A 332 21.94 -11.66 -5.82
C PRO A 332 21.12 -12.82 -5.24
N ALA A 333 19.99 -13.11 -5.90
CA ALA A 333 19.16 -14.25 -5.54
C ALA A 333 20.03 -15.53 -5.47
N PRO A 334 19.86 -16.39 -4.47
CA PRO A 334 20.55 -17.68 -4.44
C PRO A 334 20.13 -18.48 -5.68
N ASN A 335 21.14 -19.00 -6.40
CA ASN A 335 20.96 -19.90 -7.55
C ASN A 335 20.22 -21.18 -7.15
#